data_c2864f9adfccbfedbd2db3e7b5e9e944
#
_entry.id   c2864f9adfccbfedbd2db3e7b5e9e944
#
_cell.length_a   1.000
_cell.length_b   1.000
_cell.length_c   1.000
_cell.angle_alpha   90.00
_cell.angle_beta   90.00
_cell.angle_gamma   90.00
#
_symmetry.space_group_name_H-M   'P 1'
#
loop_
_entity.id
_entity.type
_entity.pdbx_description
1 polymer ?
#
loop_
_entity_poly.entity_id
_entity_poly.type
_entity_poly.pdbx_seq_one_letter_code
_entity_poly.pdbx_strand_id
1 'polypeptide(L)'
;DLMTQYACWIEPVVLNEWAQVMSGFANNLAFEKHQLMARLEWQEAQRTTEFAREMVRQVKGVRCVWSNRVLKDQYHIDHCLPFARWPNNDLWNLLPTTTKINLAKSDKIPSNERFREARENIVGWWQDAWQKKCSKKFFTEASLSLPGLESTGENLDDIYEAMVLQSIRVVEMQRIARW
;
A
#
# COMPACT_ATOMS: atom_id res chain seq x y z
N ASP A 1 -19.15 15.75 11.80
CA ASP A 1 -19.84 14.87 10.88
C ASP A 1 -20.62 13.83 11.68
N LEU A 2 -21.91 13.63 11.34
CA LEU A 2 -22.81 12.69 12.02
C LEU A 2 -22.27 11.26 12.01
N MET A 3 -21.67 10.81 10.90
CA MET A 3 -21.09 9.47 10.80
C MET A 3 -19.99 9.24 11.83
N THR A 4 -19.11 10.22 12.03
CA THR A 4 -18.04 10.13 13.04
C THR A 4 -18.62 10.11 14.46
N GLN A 5 -19.66 10.91 14.70
CA GLN A 5 -20.30 10.98 16.02
C GLN A 5 -21.00 9.66 16.42
N TYR A 6 -21.57 8.95 15.45
CA TYR A 6 -22.29 7.70 15.69
C TYR A 6 -21.50 6.45 15.30
N ALA A 7 -20.21 6.57 14.93
CA ALA A 7 -19.37 5.46 14.48
C ALA A 7 -19.36 4.29 15.47
N CYS A 8 -19.25 4.56 16.77
CA CYS A 8 -19.25 3.53 17.81
C CYS A 8 -20.55 2.71 17.90
N TRP A 9 -21.66 3.21 17.35
CA TRP A 9 -22.93 2.48 17.27
C TRP A 9 -23.13 1.81 15.91
N ILE A 10 -22.65 2.44 14.84
CA ILE A 10 -22.81 1.97 13.47
C ILE A 10 -21.87 0.80 13.19
N GLU A 11 -20.62 0.90 13.62
CA GLU A 11 -19.57 -0.09 13.33
C GLU A 11 -19.93 -1.50 13.80
N PRO A 12 -20.35 -1.74 15.07
CA PRO A 12 -20.72 -3.09 15.50
C PRO A 12 -21.91 -3.68 14.74
N VAL A 13 -22.88 -2.84 14.36
CA VAL A 13 -24.03 -3.29 13.56
C VAL A 13 -23.58 -3.70 12.16
N VAL A 14 -22.78 -2.87 11.49
CA VAL A 14 -22.25 -3.17 10.15
C VAL A 14 -21.40 -4.43 10.15
N LEU A 15 -20.52 -4.60 11.14
CA LEU A 15 -19.69 -5.80 11.29
C LEU A 15 -20.55 -7.05 11.50
N ASN A 16 -21.58 -6.97 12.35
CA ASN A 16 -22.49 -8.07 12.60
C ASN A 16 -23.25 -8.50 11.33
N GLU A 17 -23.81 -7.54 10.59
CA GLU A 17 -24.53 -7.81 9.34
C GLU A 17 -23.60 -8.34 8.26
N TRP A 18 -22.40 -7.81 8.16
CA TRP A 18 -21.40 -8.28 7.20
C TRP A 18 -20.94 -9.71 7.52
N ALA A 19 -20.69 -10.04 8.80
CA ALA A 19 -20.37 -11.39 9.22
C ALA A 19 -21.53 -12.37 8.89
N GLN A 20 -22.80 -11.93 9.03
CA GLN A 20 -23.96 -12.73 8.64
C GLN A 20 -23.99 -13.02 7.14
N VAL A 21 -23.71 -12.02 6.30
CA VAL A 21 -23.61 -12.20 4.84
C VAL A 21 -22.47 -13.15 4.50
N MET A 22 -21.30 -12.96 5.10
CA MET A 22 -20.11 -13.79 4.86
C MET A 22 -20.30 -15.25 5.26
N SER A 23 -21.10 -15.54 6.28
CA SER A 23 -21.39 -16.92 6.70
C SER A 23 -22.12 -17.74 5.63
N GLY A 24 -22.79 -17.09 4.69
CA GLY A 24 -23.44 -17.73 3.54
C GLY A 24 -22.50 -18.04 2.36
N PHE A 25 -21.25 -17.58 2.38
CA PHE A 25 -20.32 -17.83 1.29
C PHE A 25 -19.73 -19.24 1.39
N ALA A 26 -19.66 -19.96 0.26
CA ALA A 26 -19.21 -21.34 0.20
C ALA A 26 -17.88 -21.61 0.91
N ASN A 27 -16.93 -20.71 0.78
CA ASN A 27 -15.60 -20.82 1.40
C ASN A 27 -15.60 -20.54 2.91
N ASN A 28 -16.71 -20.04 3.46
CA ASN A 28 -16.83 -19.66 4.86
C ASN A 28 -17.72 -20.61 5.69
N LEU A 29 -18.31 -21.63 5.07
CA LEU A 29 -19.24 -22.55 5.75
C LEU A 29 -18.63 -23.31 6.95
N ALA A 30 -17.31 -23.41 7.01
CA ALA A 30 -16.59 -24.02 8.13
C ALA A 30 -16.37 -23.07 9.33
N PHE A 31 -16.74 -21.79 9.21
CA PHE A 31 -16.50 -20.78 10.25
C PHE A 31 -17.81 -20.41 10.95
N GLU A 32 -17.75 -20.37 12.26
CA GLU A 32 -18.82 -19.79 13.08
C GLU A 32 -18.85 -18.26 12.91
N LYS A 33 -20.04 -17.66 13.05
CA LYS A 33 -20.23 -16.20 12.87
C LYS A 33 -19.25 -15.37 13.70
N HIS A 34 -19.00 -15.74 14.95
CA HIS A 34 -18.08 -15.03 15.84
C HIS A 34 -16.62 -15.06 15.33
N GLN A 35 -16.21 -16.14 14.66
CA GLN A 35 -14.89 -16.25 14.04
C GLN A 35 -14.76 -15.34 12.82
N LEU A 36 -15.84 -15.16 12.06
CA LEU A 36 -15.91 -14.20 10.97
C LEU A 36 -15.89 -12.76 11.49
N MET A 37 -16.65 -12.48 12.56
CA MET A 37 -16.62 -11.17 13.22
C MET A 37 -15.21 -10.79 13.69
N ALA A 38 -14.51 -11.69 14.39
CA ALA A 38 -13.14 -11.45 14.85
C ALA A 38 -12.14 -11.17 13.71
N ARG A 39 -12.42 -11.65 12.49
CA ARG A 39 -11.62 -11.36 11.28
C ARG A 39 -11.97 -10.02 10.62
N LEU A 40 -13.16 -9.52 10.88
CA LEU A 40 -13.64 -8.23 10.40
C LEU A 40 -13.29 -7.09 11.36
N GLU A 41 -13.05 -7.42 12.64
CA GLU A 41 -12.63 -6.42 13.62
C GLU A 41 -11.37 -5.71 13.14
N TRP A 42 -11.44 -4.38 13.16
CA TRP A 42 -10.31 -3.55 12.78
C TRP A 42 -9.16 -3.76 13.76
N GLN A 43 -8.12 -4.43 13.30
CA GLN A 43 -6.84 -4.41 13.99
C GLN A 43 -6.08 -3.18 13.50
N GLU A 44 -5.62 -2.35 14.44
CA GLU A 44 -4.77 -1.21 14.08
C GLU A 44 -3.59 -1.70 13.25
N ALA A 45 -3.59 -1.35 11.96
CA ALA A 45 -2.52 -1.75 11.07
C ALA A 45 -1.21 -1.14 11.58
N GLN A 46 -0.25 -1.97 11.94
CA GLN A 46 1.07 -1.51 12.37
C GLN A 46 1.92 -1.19 11.14
N ARG A 47 2.52 -0.01 11.13
CA ARG A 47 3.47 0.36 10.09
C ARG A 47 4.71 -0.53 10.16
N THR A 48 4.98 -1.27 9.09
CA THR A 48 6.19 -2.10 8.99
C THR A 48 6.92 -1.85 7.68
N THR A 49 8.25 -1.83 7.74
CA THR A 49 9.13 -1.66 6.58
C THR A 49 10.32 -2.63 6.62
N GLU A 50 10.32 -3.57 7.55
CA GLU A 50 11.47 -4.44 7.82
C GLU A 50 11.82 -5.30 6.61
N PHE A 51 10.84 -5.92 5.99
CA PHE A 51 11.07 -6.74 4.80
C PHE A 51 11.65 -5.93 3.63
N ALA A 52 11.19 -4.71 3.42
CA ALA A 52 11.76 -3.84 2.39
C ALA A 52 13.17 -3.37 2.74
N ARG A 53 13.48 -3.13 4.02
CA ARG A 53 14.85 -2.83 4.48
C ARG A 53 15.80 -3.97 4.22
N GLU A 54 15.37 -5.19 4.52
CA GLU A 54 16.17 -6.38 4.26
C GLU A 54 16.44 -6.53 2.75
N MET A 55 15.43 -6.26 1.91
CA MET A 55 15.60 -6.31 0.48
C MET A 55 16.59 -5.27 -0.06
N VAL A 56 16.60 -4.04 0.49
CA VAL A 56 17.60 -3.03 0.12
C VAL A 56 19.03 -3.50 0.39
N ARG A 57 19.26 -4.26 1.46
CA ARG A 57 20.60 -4.83 1.76
C ARG A 57 21.02 -5.90 0.76
N GLN A 58 20.05 -6.60 0.18
CA GLN A 58 20.31 -7.70 -0.76
C GLN A 58 20.45 -7.27 -2.22
N VAL A 59 19.87 -6.12 -2.59
CA VAL A 59 19.95 -5.56 -3.95
C VAL A 59 21.15 -4.62 -4.04
N LYS A 60 22.01 -4.80 -5.02
CA LYS A 60 23.19 -3.96 -5.22
C LYS A 60 22.81 -2.63 -5.88
N GLY A 61 23.40 -1.53 -5.40
CA GLY A 61 23.29 -0.24 -6.05
C GLY A 61 21.91 0.41 -5.97
N VAL A 62 21.12 0.10 -4.95
CA VAL A 62 19.78 0.67 -4.76
C VAL A 62 19.83 2.19 -4.77
N ARG A 63 18.88 2.78 -5.47
CA ARG A 63 18.74 4.23 -5.61
C ARG A 63 17.47 4.73 -4.94
N CYS A 64 17.51 5.97 -4.49
CA CYS A 64 16.32 6.69 -4.07
C CYS A 64 15.37 6.85 -5.27
N VAL A 65 14.15 6.35 -5.16
CA VAL A 65 13.19 6.41 -6.28
C VAL A 65 12.86 7.83 -6.71
N TRP A 66 12.88 8.80 -5.78
CA TRP A 66 12.51 10.19 -6.05
C TRP A 66 13.66 11.07 -6.57
N SER A 67 14.91 10.72 -6.32
CA SER A 67 16.06 11.57 -6.71
C SER A 67 17.12 10.85 -7.54
N ASN A 68 16.94 9.57 -7.79
CA ASN A 68 17.90 8.71 -8.48
C ASN A 68 19.31 8.67 -7.86
N ARG A 69 19.49 9.15 -6.63
CA ARG A 69 20.78 9.09 -5.92
C ARG A 69 20.99 7.69 -5.35
N VAL A 70 22.21 7.18 -5.48
CA VAL A 70 22.59 5.90 -4.83
C VAL A 70 22.41 6.03 -3.33
N LEU A 71 21.72 5.08 -2.73
CA LEU A 71 21.53 4.99 -1.29
C LEU A 71 22.79 4.39 -0.65
N LYS A 72 23.16 4.96 0.48
CA LYS A 72 24.25 4.49 1.36
C LYS A 72 23.63 4.01 2.68
N ASP A 73 24.40 3.97 3.73
CA ASP A 73 24.00 3.42 5.04
C ASP A 73 22.77 4.08 5.68
N GLN A 74 22.55 5.38 5.38
CA GLN A 74 21.40 6.13 5.89
C GLN A 74 20.34 6.29 4.81
N TYR A 75 19.29 5.48 4.89
CA TYR A 75 18.12 5.54 4.02
C TYR A 75 16.83 5.25 4.78
N HIS A 76 15.72 5.58 4.17
CA HIS A 76 14.38 5.24 4.65
C HIS A 76 13.63 4.39 3.63
N ILE A 77 12.68 3.61 4.11
CA ILE A 77 11.61 3.05 3.27
C ILE A 77 10.41 3.96 3.45
N ASP A 78 10.04 4.61 2.38
CA ASP A 78 8.86 5.46 2.30
C ASP A 78 7.65 4.64 1.88
N HIS A 79 6.49 4.97 2.45
CA HIS A 79 5.22 4.54 1.89
C HIS A 79 4.84 5.55 0.81
N CYS A 80 4.78 5.12 -0.45
CA CYS A 80 4.40 5.96 -1.59
C CYS A 80 3.11 6.71 -1.30
N LEU A 81 2.06 5.96 -0.96
CA LEU A 81 0.85 6.47 -0.32
C LEU A 81 1.07 6.41 1.19
N PRO A 82 1.14 7.56 1.88
CA PRO A 82 1.55 7.61 3.28
C PRO A 82 0.69 6.74 4.19
N PHE A 83 1.31 5.97 5.06
CA PHE A 83 0.63 5.06 5.97
C PHE A 83 -0.43 5.75 6.83
N ALA A 84 -0.19 7.00 7.25
CA ALA A 84 -1.15 7.80 8.00
C ALA A 84 -2.41 8.17 7.20
N ARG A 85 -2.36 8.08 5.87
CA ARG A 85 -3.48 8.40 4.96
C ARG A 85 -4.18 7.15 4.45
N TRP A 86 -3.42 6.11 4.27
CA TRP A 86 -3.89 4.81 3.84
C TRP A 86 -3.01 3.72 4.44
N PRO A 87 -3.42 3.08 5.55
CA PRO A 87 -2.65 2.06 6.25
C PRO A 87 -2.44 0.81 5.38
N ASN A 88 -1.36 0.80 4.60
CA ASN A 88 -1.02 -0.26 3.66
C ASN A 88 0.48 -0.50 3.66
N ASN A 89 0.90 -1.73 3.93
CA ASN A 89 2.30 -2.17 3.94
C ASN A 89 2.66 -3.06 2.73
N ASP A 90 1.84 -3.07 1.69
CA ASP A 90 2.09 -3.87 0.50
C ASP A 90 3.40 -3.46 -0.18
N LEU A 91 4.05 -4.43 -0.79
CA LEU A 91 5.38 -4.25 -1.37
C LEU A 91 5.45 -3.16 -2.43
N TRP A 92 4.38 -2.99 -3.22
CA TRP A 92 4.31 -1.94 -4.23
C TRP A 92 4.34 -0.53 -3.62
N ASN A 93 3.87 -0.38 -2.37
CA ASN A 93 3.82 0.90 -1.65
C ASN A 93 5.15 1.24 -0.92
N LEU A 94 6.08 0.28 -0.81
CA LEU A 94 7.31 0.42 -0.04
C LEU A 94 8.51 0.78 -0.95
N LEU A 95 8.94 2.03 -0.89
CA LEU A 95 9.92 2.61 -1.78
C LEU A 95 11.19 3.08 -1.05
N PRO A 96 12.41 2.73 -1.54
CA PRO A 96 13.65 3.20 -0.96
C PRO A 96 13.89 4.69 -1.26
N THR A 97 14.22 5.45 -0.23
CA THR A 97 14.41 6.90 -0.34
C THR A 97 15.49 7.43 0.59
N THR A 98 16.01 8.62 0.30
CA THR A 98 16.91 9.33 1.22
C THR A 98 16.13 9.90 2.41
N THR A 99 16.78 10.02 3.57
CA THR A 99 16.20 10.65 4.77
C THR A 99 15.63 12.03 4.49
N LYS A 100 16.39 12.87 3.75
CA LYS A 100 15.98 14.23 3.41
C LYS A 100 14.65 14.26 2.63
N ILE A 101 14.52 13.40 1.64
CA ILE A 101 13.31 13.33 0.79
C ILE A 101 12.14 12.78 1.57
N ASN A 102 12.34 11.72 2.35
CA ASN A 102 11.29 11.16 3.19
C ASN A 102 10.71 12.19 4.16
N LEU A 103 11.57 12.98 4.81
CA LEU A 103 11.13 14.07 5.69
C LEU A 103 10.40 15.18 4.94
N ALA A 104 10.88 15.58 3.75
CA ALA A 104 10.22 16.61 2.95
C ALA A 104 8.85 16.18 2.41
N LYS A 105 8.71 14.90 2.02
CA LYS A 105 7.44 14.33 1.59
C LYS A 105 6.47 14.21 2.76
N SER A 106 6.93 13.75 3.93
CA SER A 106 6.10 13.56 5.11
C SER A 106 4.84 12.69 4.81
N ASP A 107 3.65 13.17 5.16
CA ASP A 107 2.35 12.53 4.93
C ASP A 107 1.63 13.00 3.66
N LYS A 108 2.36 13.67 2.75
CA LYS A 108 1.80 14.14 1.49
C LYS A 108 1.87 13.07 0.40
N ILE A 109 0.91 13.12 -0.51
CA ILE A 109 0.89 12.26 -1.71
C ILE A 109 1.75 12.91 -2.81
N PRO A 110 2.60 12.15 -3.53
CA PRO A 110 3.36 12.70 -4.64
C PRO A 110 2.47 13.30 -5.73
N SER A 111 2.92 14.42 -6.32
CA SER A 111 2.23 15.02 -7.46
C SER A 111 2.36 14.14 -8.71
N ASN A 112 1.49 14.35 -9.69
CA ASN A 112 1.56 13.63 -10.97
C ASN A 112 2.89 13.85 -11.70
N GLU A 113 3.49 15.03 -11.52
CA GLU A 113 4.82 15.35 -12.06
C GLU A 113 5.90 14.51 -11.38
N ARG A 114 5.88 14.44 -10.04
CA ARG A 114 6.79 13.59 -9.27
C ARG A 114 6.68 12.12 -9.64
N PHE A 115 5.47 11.63 -9.84
CA PHE A 115 5.28 10.28 -10.32
C PHE A 115 5.92 10.07 -11.69
N ARG A 116 5.66 10.95 -12.67
CA ARG A 116 6.26 10.84 -14.00
C ARG A 116 7.79 10.81 -13.97
N GLU A 117 8.40 11.72 -13.19
CA GLU A 117 9.86 11.77 -13.02
C GLU A 117 10.43 10.52 -12.35
N ALA A 118 9.71 9.92 -11.42
CA ALA A 118 10.16 8.78 -10.64
C ALA A 118 9.81 7.41 -11.27
N ARG A 119 9.03 7.36 -12.34
CA ARG A 119 8.47 6.12 -12.91
C ARG A 119 9.52 5.03 -13.11
N GLU A 120 10.57 5.34 -13.84
CA GLU A 120 11.64 4.37 -14.14
C GLU A 120 12.32 3.84 -12.87
N ASN A 121 12.54 4.71 -11.87
CA ASN A 121 13.17 4.32 -10.62
C ASN A 121 12.24 3.44 -9.77
N ILE A 122 10.94 3.72 -9.75
CA ILE A 122 9.94 2.94 -9.02
C ILE A 122 9.81 1.54 -9.66
N VAL A 123 9.59 1.50 -10.97
CA VAL A 123 9.46 0.24 -11.71
C VAL A 123 10.75 -0.58 -11.63
N GLY A 124 11.91 0.06 -11.77
CA GLY A 124 13.21 -0.60 -11.61
C GLY A 124 13.42 -1.19 -10.20
N TRP A 125 13.01 -0.48 -9.15
CA TRP A 125 13.02 -1.02 -7.81
C TRP A 125 12.13 -2.26 -7.68
N TRP A 126 10.89 -2.20 -8.16
CA TRP A 126 9.98 -3.34 -8.14
C TRP A 126 10.52 -4.54 -8.90
N GLN A 127 11.12 -4.30 -10.07
CA GLN A 127 11.73 -5.35 -10.87
C GLN A 127 12.89 -6.05 -10.14
N ASP A 128 13.78 -5.28 -9.52
CA ASP A 128 14.97 -5.82 -8.88
C ASP A 128 14.68 -6.44 -7.52
N ALA A 129 13.79 -5.84 -6.74
CA ALA A 129 13.48 -6.29 -5.40
C ALA A 129 12.36 -7.34 -5.36
N TRP A 130 11.26 -7.10 -6.07
CA TRP A 130 10.05 -7.86 -5.89
C TRP A 130 9.82 -8.89 -6.98
N GLN A 131 9.83 -8.48 -8.26
CA GLN A 131 9.56 -9.38 -9.36
C GLN A 131 10.57 -10.54 -9.41
N LYS A 132 11.85 -10.27 -9.19
CA LYS A 132 12.90 -11.31 -9.23
C LYS A 132 12.92 -12.24 -8.02
N LYS A 133 12.43 -11.78 -6.85
CA LYS A 133 12.63 -12.50 -5.59
C LYS A 133 11.36 -12.99 -4.91
N CYS A 134 10.23 -12.29 -5.07
CA CYS A 134 8.96 -12.62 -4.45
C CYS A 134 7.76 -12.24 -5.33
N SER A 135 7.85 -12.52 -6.62
CA SER A 135 6.86 -12.17 -7.65
C SER A 135 5.43 -12.47 -7.22
N LYS A 136 5.14 -13.70 -6.83
CA LYS A 136 3.79 -14.10 -6.45
C LYS A 136 3.20 -13.22 -5.34
N LYS A 137 3.97 -12.96 -4.27
CA LYS A 137 3.52 -12.11 -3.17
C LYS A 137 3.24 -10.70 -3.66
N PHE A 138 4.19 -10.11 -4.40
CA PHE A 138 4.09 -8.74 -4.91
C PHE A 138 2.84 -8.53 -5.78
N PHE A 139 2.63 -9.38 -6.77
CA PHE A 139 1.47 -9.27 -7.67
C PHE A 139 0.15 -9.59 -6.97
N THR A 140 0.14 -10.54 -6.03
CA THR A 140 -1.06 -10.82 -5.22
C THR A 140 -1.44 -9.61 -4.35
N GLU A 141 -0.50 -9.01 -3.64
CA GLU A 141 -0.77 -7.81 -2.82
C GLU A 141 -1.28 -6.66 -3.69
N ALA A 142 -0.65 -6.39 -4.84
CA ALA A 142 -1.08 -5.34 -5.75
C ALA A 142 -2.50 -5.59 -6.28
N SER A 143 -2.83 -6.82 -6.70
CA SER A 143 -4.16 -7.16 -7.22
C SER A 143 -5.28 -7.07 -6.18
N LEU A 144 -4.96 -7.28 -4.90
CA LEU A 144 -5.92 -7.19 -3.81
C LEU A 144 -6.18 -5.77 -3.33
N SER A 145 -5.17 -4.91 -3.41
CA SER A 145 -5.23 -3.56 -2.82
C SER A 145 -5.38 -2.43 -3.84
N LEU A 146 -4.97 -2.63 -5.09
CA LEU A 146 -5.09 -1.62 -6.14
C LEU A 146 -6.31 -1.91 -7.03
N PRO A 147 -7.33 -1.04 -7.02
CA PRO A 147 -8.53 -1.29 -7.79
C PRO A 147 -8.28 -1.20 -9.30
N GLY A 148 -8.92 -2.10 -10.05
CA GLY A 148 -8.85 -2.14 -11.51
C GLY A 148 -7.73 -3.02 -12.08
N LEU A 149 -6.94 -3.67 -11.22
CA LEU A 149 -6.01 -4.70 -11.67
C LEU A 149 -6.73 -6.04 -11.80
N GLU A 150 -6.63 -6.65 -12.98
CA GLU A 150 -7.05 -8.02 -13.14
C GLU A 150 -6.01 -8.96 -12.52
N SER A 151 -6.46 -10.01 -11.85
CA SER A 151 -5.60 -10.95 -11.11
C SER A 151 -4.63 -11.78 -11.98
N THR A 152 -4.67 -11.60 -13.30
CA THR A 152 -3.95 -12.43 -14.28
C THR A 152 -2.73 -11.77 -14.93
N GLY A 153 -2.52 -10.47 -14.72
CA GLY A 153 -1.43 -9.72 -15.36
C GLY A 153 -0.23 -9.46 -14.43
N GLU A 154 0.89 -10.13 -14.65
CA GLU A 154 2.17 -9.83 -13.98
C GLU A 154 2.90 -8.67 -14.70
N ASN A 155 2.23 -7.52 -14.84
CA ASN A 155 2.76 -6.35 -15.53
C ASN A 155 3.03 -5.22 -14.52
N LEU A 156 4.27 -4.77 -14.43
CA LEU A 156 4.67 -3.69 -13.53
C LEU A 156 4.12 -2.33 -13.94
N ASP A 157 3.90 -2.11 -15.22
CA ASP A 157 3.34 -0.85 -15.71
C ASP A 157 1.88 -0.70 -15.33
N ASP A 158 1.09 -1.78 -15.36
CA ASP A 158 -0.31 -1.78 -14.91
C ASP A 158 -0.41 -1.48 -13.42
N ILE A 159 0.49 -2.07 -12.61
CA ILE A 159 0.58 -1.76 -11.17
C ILE A 159 0.93 -0.29 -10.94
N TYR A 160 1.87 0.24 -11.74
CA TYR A 160 2.25 1.65 -11.64
C TYR A 160 1.08 2.58 -11.94
N GLU A 161 0.36 2.34 -13.02
CA GLU A 161 -0.83 3.13 -13.38
C GLU A 161 -1.94 3.02 -12.32
N ALA A 162 -2.19 1.82 -11.80
CA ALA A 162 -3.17 1.61 -10.73
C ALA A 162 -2.77 2.32 -9.43
N MET A 163 -1.48 2.33 -9.07
CA MET A 163 -0.95 3.09 -7.92
C MET A 163 -1.15 4.60 -8.10
N VAL A 164 -0.88 5.13 -9.30
CA VAL A 164 -1.11 6.55 -9.62
C VAL A 164 -2.60 6.89 -9.52
N LEU A 165 -3.48 6.07 -10.08
CA LEU A 165 -4.93 6.23 -9.97
C LEU A 165 -5.40 6.20 -8.51
N GLN A 166 -4.88 5.27 -7.71
CA GLN A 166 -5.19 5.22 -6.28
C GLN A 166 -4.72 6.48 -5.55
N SER A 167 -3.58 7.04 -5.92
CA SER A 167 -3.09 8.31 -5.37
C SER A 167 -4.05 9.47 -5.61
N ILE A 168 -4.65 9.52 -6.80
CA ILE A 168 -5.64 10.54 -7.15
C ILE A 168 -6.88 10.38 -6.27
N ARG A 169 -7.40 9.16 -6.14
CA ARG A 169 -8.57 8.87 -5.30
C ARG A 169 -8.35 9.27 -3.84
N VAL A 170 -7.20 8.94 -3.25
CA VAL A 170 -6.89 9.31 -1.86
C VAL A 170 -6.84 10.82 -1.68
N VAL A 171 -6.24 11.55 -2.63
CA VAL A 171 -6.21 13.03 -2.60
C VAL A 171 -7.61 13.62 -2.66
N GLU A 172 -8.45 13.13 -3.58
CA GLU A 172 -9.82 13.63 -3.77
C GLU A 172 -10.72 13.33 -2.56
N MET A 173 -10.66 12.10 -2.05
CA MET A 173 -11.47 11.67 -0.91
C MET A 173 -11.08 12.38 0.39
N GLN A 174 -9.80 12.57 0.64
CA GLN A 174 -9.29 13.14 1.88
C GLN A 174 -8.96 14.63 1.78
N ARG A 175 -9.03 15.23 0.59
CA ARG A 175 -8.71 16.65 0.32
C ARG A 175 -7.33 17.06 0.84
N ILE A 176 -6.33 16.23 0.62
CA ILE A 176 -4.96 16.44 1.11
C ILE A 176 -4.05 17.06 0.07
N ALA A 177 -3.00 17.74 0.56
CA ALA A 177 -2.01 18.36 -0.29
C ALA A 177 -1.13 17.33 -1.00
N ARG A 178 -0.71 17.65 -2.21
CA ARG A 178 0.33 16.92 -2.94
C ARG A 178 1.72 17.44 -2.58
N TRP A 179 2.71 16.56 -2.74
CA TRP A 179 4.14 16.86 -2.58
C TRP A 179 4.80 17.14 -3.91
#